data_20845565b949f95657b4d73faefad92c
#
_entry.id   20845565b949f95657b4d73faefad92c
#
_cell.length_a   1.000
_cell.length_b   1.000
_cell.length_c   1.000
_cell.angle_alpha   90.00
_cell.angle_beta   90.00
_cell.angle_gamma   90.00
#
_symmetry.space_group_name_H-M   'P 1'
#
loop_
_entity.id
_entity.type
_entity.pdbx_description
1 polymer ?
#
loop_
_entity_poly.entity_id
_entity_poly.type
_entity_poly.pdbx_seq_one_letter_code
_entity_poly.pdbx_strand_id
1 'polypeptide(L)'
;MSKYLNKPIQTKELPKGIPYIISNEAAERFSFYGMKSILVIYMTQYLFQQGENNITEENAKIYFHLFSSAVYFFPVIGALISDIFFGKFKTIIFLSIVYCLGHFVLAVDPSKLGLAIGLSLIAIGSGGIKPCVSAHVGDQFSKKNSFLLSKVYGWFYISI
;
A
#
# COMPACT_ATOMS: atom_id res chain seq x y z
N MET A 1 15.94 26.45 5.36
CA MET A 1 15.66 25.52 6.47
C MET A 1 14.79 24.38 5.93
N SER A 2 15.17 23.13 6.17
CA SER A 2 14.35 21.98 5.77
C SER A 2 12.99 22.04 6.47
N LYS A 3 11.89 21.98 5.71
CA LYS A 3 10.51 21.98 6.22
C LYS A 3 10.20 20.68 7.02
N TYR A 4 11.06 19.69 6.92
CA TYR A 4 10.89 18.35 7.52
C TYR A 4 12.00 18.08 8.52
N LEU A 5 11.64 17.44 9.63
CA LEU A 5 12.60 17.02 10.65
C LEU A 5 13.39 15.82 10.16
N ASN A 6 14.72 15.91 10.18
CA ASN A 6 15.62 14.81 9.81
C ASN A 6 15.94 13.86 10.97
N LYS A 7 15.51 14.20 12.20
CA LYS A 7 15.73 13.41 13.42
C LYS A 7 14.47 13.43 14.27
N PRO A 8 14.18 12.34 15.02
CA PRO A 8 13.03 12.28 15.90
C PRO A 8 13.15 13.31 17.04
N ILE A 9 12.00 13.86 17.43
CA ILE A 9 11.93 14.80 18.57
C ILE A 9 12.27 14.06 19.86
N GLN A 10 13.14 14.65 20.68
CA GLN A 10 13.57 14.09 21.96
C GLN A 10 12.50 14.33 23.05
N THR A 11 11.46 13.52 23.03
CA THR A 11 10.34 13.57 23.99
C THR A 11 10.16 12.22 24.69
N LYS A 12 9.48 12.20 25.83
CA LYS A 12 9.00 10.96 26.48
C LYS A 12 7.59 10.58 26.02
N GLU A 13 6.91 11.47 25.29
CA GLU A 13 5.55 11.29 24.84
C GLU A 13 5.48 10.50 23.52
N LEU A 14 4.27 10.06 23.19
CA LEU A 14 3.96 9.44 21.92
C LEU A 14 4.20 10.45 20.76
N PRO A 15 4.96 10.10 19.72
CA PRO A 15 5.16 10.98 18.58
C PRO A 15 3.82 11.31 17.90
N LYS A 16 3.58 12.60 17.64
CA LYS A 16 2.31 13.10 17.08
C LYS A 16 1.98 12.52 15.69
N GLY A 17 2.97 12.03 14.96
CA GLY A 17 2.79 11.41 13.64
C GLY A 17 2.19 9.99 13.68
N ILE A 18 2.32 9.27 14.80
CA ILE A 18 1.93 7.86 14.89
C ILE A 18 0.46 7.60 14.58
N PRO A 19 -0.53 8.34 15.13
CA PRO A 19 -1.94 8.11 14.80
C PRO A 19 -2.23 8.25 13.31
N TYR A 20 -1.61 9.22 12.64
CA TYR A 20 -1.80 9.44 11.20
C TYR A 20 -1.21 8.30 10.36
N ILE A 21 -0.03 7.80 10.75
CA ILE A 21 0.62 6.69 10.04
C ILE A 21 -0.24 5.42 10.18
N ILE A 22 -0.70 5.09 11.39
CA ILE A 22 -1.55 3.92 11.66
C ILE A 22 -2.89 4.03 10.93
N SER A 23 -3.54 5.21 10.96
CA SER A 23 -4.83 5.41 10.27
C SER A 23 -4.68 5.29 8.75
N ASN A 24 -3.59 5.80 8.18
CA ASN A 24 -3.31 5.68 6.75
C ASN A 24 -3.08 4.21 6.36
N GLU A 25 -2.32 3.46 7.15
CA GLU A 25 -2.12 2.03 6.91
C GLU A 25 -3.44 1.26 7.01
N ALA A 26 -4.25 1.51 8.05
CA ALA A 26 -5.56 0.89 8.21
C ALA A 26 -6.47 1.14 6.99
N ALA A 27 -6.53 2.38 6.50
CA ALA A 27 -7.33 2.73 5.33
C ALA A 27 -6.83 2.05 4.06
N GLU A 28 -5.52 1.99 3.86
CA GLU A 28 -4.90 1.31 2.72
C GLU A 28 -5.19 -0.20 2.78
N ARG A 29 -4.97 -0.85 3.92
CA ARG A 29 -5.26 -2.28 4.09
C ARG A 29 -6.74 -2.60 3.90
N PHE A 30 -7.64 -1.79 4.45
CA PHE A 30 -9.07 -1.95 4.26
C PHE A 30 -9.46 -1.93 2.78
N SER A 31 -8.99 -0.94 2.02
CA SER A 31 -9.28 -0.84 0.59
C SER A 31 -8.64 -1.98 -0.22
N PHE A 32 -7.40 -2.37 0.12
CA PHE A 32 -6.69 -3.45 -0.55
C PHE A 32 -7.38 -4.80 -0.36
N TYR A 33 -7.69 -5.19 0.88
CA TYR A 33 -8.35 -6.46 1.15
C TYR A 33 -9.80 -6.46 0.68
N GLY A 34 -10.51 -5.34 0.77
CA GLY A 34 -11.84 -5.17 0.21
C GLY A 34 -11.86 -5.41 -1.30
N MET A 35 -10.99 -4.76 -2.04
CA MET A 35 -10.84 -4.99 -3.49
C MET A 35 -10.45 -6.45 -3.79
N LYS A 36 -9.44 -6.97 -3.08
CA LYS A 36 -8.93 -8.32 -3.32
C LYS A 36 -10.00 -9.39 -3.09
N SER A 37 -10.91 -9.21 -2.13
CA SER A 37 -11.98 -10.17 -1.82
C SER A 37 -13.00 -10.34 -2.95
N ILE A 38 -13.24 -9.28 -3.73
CA ILE A 38 -14.21 -9.29 -4.84
C ILE A 38 -13.55 -9.43 -6.22
N LEU A 39 -12.21 -9.42 -6.30
CA LEU A 39 -11.47 -9.31 -7.56
C LEU A 39 -11.80 -10.42 -8.56
N VAL A 40 -11.91 -11.67 -8.11
CA VAL A 40 -12.25 -12.81 -8.99
C VAL A 40 -13.68 -12.68 -9.52
N ILE A 41 -14.63 -12.29 -8.67
CA ILE A 41 -16.03 -12.06 -9.06
C ILE A 41 -16.10 -10.89 -10.05
N TYR A 42 -15.36 -9.81 -9.80
CA TYR A 42 -15.25 -8.68 -10.71
C TYR A 42 -14.79 -9.11 -12.10
N MET A 43 -13.73 -9.93 -12.19
CA MET A 43 -13.19 -10.42 -13.45
C MET A 43 -14.15 -11.36 -14.21
N THR A 44 -14.83 -12.26 -13.49
CA THR A 44 -15.63 -13.31 -14.12
C THR A 44 -17.07 -12.88 -14.43
N GLN A 45 -17.63 -11.97 -13.62
CA GLN A 45 -19.04 -11.59 -13.75
C GLN A 45 -19.20 -10.15 -14.26
N TYR A 46 -18.52 -9.18 -13.69
CA TYR A 46 -18.72 -7.77 -14.03
C TYR A 46 -18.09 -7.43 -15.38
N LEU A 47 -16.83 -7.79 -15.63
CA LEU A 47 -16.17 -7.53 -16.91
C LEU A 47 -16.86 -8.29 -18.07
N PHE A 48 -17.41 -9.47 -17.80
CA PHE A 48 -18.21 -10.23 -18.76
C PHE A 48 -19.47 -9.47 -19.19
N GLN A 49 -20.21 -8.86 -18.25
CA GLN A 49 -21.42 -8.10 -18.55
C GLN A 49 -21.15 -6.84 -19.40
N GLN A 50 -19.93 -6.30 -19.34
CA GLN A 50 -19.52 -5.13 -20.13
C GLN A 50 -19.10 -5.48 -21.58
N GLY A 51 -19.30 -6.74 -22.01
CA GLY A 51 -19.01 -7.19 -23.38
C GLY A 51 -17.55 -7.57 -23.66
N GLU A 52 -16.71 -7.56 -22.64
CA GLU A 52 -15.35 -8.11 -22.73
C GLU A 52 -15.43 -9.64 -22.82
N ASN A 53 -14.79 -10.21 -23.86
CA ASN A 53 -14.75 -11.67 -24.07
C ASN A 53 -14.22 -12.39 -22.83
N ASN A 54 -15.02 -13.24 -22.29
CA ASN A 54 -14.90 -14.12 -21.15
C ASN A 54 -13.49 -14.24 -20.55
N ILE A 55 -13.28 -13.62 -19.41
CA ILE A 55 -12.21 -14.09 -18.52
C ILE A 55 -12.79 -15.35 -17.86
N THR A 56 -12.29 -16.51 -18.25
CA THR A 56 -12.69 -17.77 -17.63
C THR A 56 -12.28 -17.76 -16.15
N GLU A 57 -12.95 -18.56 -15.34
CA GLU A 57 -12.62 -18.68 -13.92
C GLU A 57 -11.17 -19.10 -13.68
N GLU A 58 -10.63 -19.94 -14.56
CA GLU A 58 -9.24 -20.36 -14.55
C GLU A 58 -8.29 -19.19 -14.82
N ASN A 59 -8.54 -18.40 -15.86
CA ASN A 59 -7.74 -17.21 -16.17
C ASN A 59 -7.84 -16.14 -15.07
N ALA A 60 -9.01 -15.96 -14.46
CA ALA A 60 -9.19 -15.05 -13.34
C ALA A 60 -8.32 -15.45 -12.13
N LYS A 61 -8.24 -16.75 -11.83
CA LYS A 61 -7.34 -17.28 -10.80
C LYS A 61 -5.87 -17.03 -11.13
N ILE A 62 -5.47 -17.23 -12.38
CA ILE A 62 -4.10 -16.95 -12.85
C ILE A 62 -3.77 -15.46 -12.64
N TYR A 63 -4.63 -14.54 -13.07
CA TYR A 63 -4.42 -13.10 -12.89
C TYR A 63 -4.40 -12.69 -11.43
N PHE A 64 -5.26 -13.29 -10.59
CA PHE A 64 -5.25 -13.06 -9.15
C PHE A 64 -3.93 -13.50 -8.50
N HIS A 65 -3.39 -14.66 -8.88
CA HIS A 65 -2.11 -15.13 -8.35
C HIS A 65 -0.94 -14.30 -8.86
N LEU A 66 -0.96 -13.89 -10.13
CA LEU A 66 0.06 -13.00 -10.70
C LEU A 66 0.08 -11.65 -10.00
N PHE A 67 -1.10 -11.03 -9.80
CA PHE A 67 -1.25 -9.81 -9.02
C PHE A 67 -0.72 -9.98 -7.59
N SER A 68 -1.13 -11.06 -6.91
CA SER A 68 -0.67 -11.33 -5.55
C SER A 68 0.85 -11.48 -5.48
N SER A 69 1.45 -12.20 -6.43
CA SER A 69 2.91 -12.37 -6.51
C SER A 69 3.62 -11.04 -6.74
N ALA A 70 3.08 -10.18 -7.59
CA ALA A 70 3.61 -8.84 -7.82
C ALA A 70 3.59 -7.99 -6.53
N VAL A 71 2.49 -8.01 -5.77
CA VAL A 71 2.39 -7.30 -4.48
C VAL A 71 3.46 -7.74 -3.47
N TYR A 72 3.88 -9.00 -3.50
CA TYR A 72 4.96 -9.49 -2.64
C TYR A 72 6.36 -9.22 -3.19
N PHE A 73 6.50 -8.98 -4.49
CA PHE A 73 7.78 -8.64 -5.12
C PHE A 73 8.12 -7.15 -4.98
N PHE A 74 7.15 -6.25 -5.16
CA PHE A 74 7.36 -4.80 -5.13
C PHE A 74 7.88 -4.21 -3.81
N PRO A 75 7.70 -4.81 -2.62
CA PRO A 75 8.34 -4.34 -1.39
C PRO A 75 9.85 -4.18 -1.49
N VAL A 76 10.54 -5.08 -2.21
CA VAL A 76 11.99 -5.01 -2.41
C VAL A 76 12.35 -3.74 -3.18
N ILE A 77 11.63 -3.46 -4.25
CA ILE A 77 11.84 -2.27 -5.08
C ILE A 77 11.49 -1.00 -4.30
N GLY A 78 10.38 -0.99 -3.58
CA GLY A 78 9.95 0.14 -2.76
C GLY A 78 10.96 0.52 -1.67
N ALA A 79 11.52 -0.49 -0.99
CA ALA A 79 12.58 -0.27 0.00
C ALA A 79 13.83 0.36 -0.65
N LEU A 80 14.31 -0.18 -1.77
CA LEU A 80 15.47 0.35 -2.48
C LEU A 80 15.26 1.81 -2.95
N ILE A 81 14.10 2.11 -3.53
CA ILE A 81 13.77 3.48 -3.98
C ILE A 81 13.72 4.44 -2.78
N SER A 82 13.14 3.99 -1.68
CA SER A 82 13.04 4.77 -0.45
C SER A 82 14.39 5.09 0.17
N ASP A 83 15.27 4.09 0.24
CA ASP A 83 16.54 4.24 0.94
C ASP A 83 17.59 4.99 0.10
N ILE A 84 17.56 4.83 -1.24
CA ILE A 84 18.59 5.40 -2.14
C ILE A 84 18.19 6.79 -2.65
N PHE A 85 16.92 7.02 -3.01
CA PHE A 85 16.54 8.20 -3.81
C PHE A 85 15.70 9.24 -3.04
N PHE A 86 14.57 8.86 -2.47
CA PHE A 86 13.55 9.84 -2.05
C PHE A 86 13.36 9.97 -0.54
N GLY A 87 13.80 8.97 0.24
CA GLY A 87 13.47 8.86 1.65
C GLY A 87 12.02 8.38 1.89
N LYS A 88 11.80 7.78 3.05
CA LYS A 88 10.57 7.02 3.36
C LYS A 88 9.28 7.84 3.20
N PHE A 89 9.24 9.05 3.75
CA PHE A 89 8.03 9.88 3.72
C PHE A 89 7.58 10.23 2.29
N LYS A 90 8.51 10.68 1.43
CA LYS A 90 8.18 11.03 0.05
C LYS A 90 7.77 9.81 -0.77
N THR A 91 8.44 8.68 -0.55
CA THR A 91 8.13 7.42 -1.21
C THR A 91 6.72 6.95 -0.83
N ILE A 92 6.34 7.03 0.45
CA ILE A 92 4.98 6.70 0.90
C ILE A 92 3.94 7.56 0.19
N ILE A 93 4.12 8.89 0.17
CA ILE A 93 3.16 9.80 -0.48
C ILE A 93 3.04 9.51 -1.97
N PHE A 94 4.17 9.38 -2.68
CA PHE A 94 4.16 9.10 -4.12
C PHE A 94 3.47 7.77 -4.44
N LEU A 95 3.83 6.70 -3.73
CA LEU A 95 3.24 5.38 -3.95
C LEU A 95 1.76 5.31 -3.52
N SER A 96 1.34 6.10 -2.53
CA SER A 96 -0.08 6.22 -2.18
C SER A 96 -0.89 6.87 -3.32
N ILE A 97 -0.33 7.85 -4.01
CA ILE A 97 -0.98 8.43 -5.20
C ILE A 97 -1.09 7.39 -6.32
N VAL A 98 0.00 6.64 -6.59
CA VAL A 98 -0.01 5.55 -7.57
C VAL A 98 -1.06 4.49 -7.22
N TYR A 99 -1.17 4.12 -5.95
CA TYR A 99 -2.18 3.20 -5.44
C TYR A 99 -3.61 3.71 -5.69
N CYS A 100 -3.89 4.97 -5.35
CA CYS A 100 -5.20 5.59 -5.60
C CYS A 100 -5.54 5.65 -7.09
N LEU A 101 -4.56 5.97 -7.95
CA LEU A 101 -4.74 5.95 -9.41
C LEU A 101 -5.07 4.55 -9.91
N GLY A 102 -4.47 3.50 -9.35
CA GLY A 102 -4.81 2.12 -9.69
C GLY A 102 -6.27 1.78 -9.40
N HIS A 103 -6.79 2.16 -8.23
CA HIS A 103 -8.21 1.99 -7.90
C HIS A 103 -9.12 2.82 -8.79
N PHE A 104 -8.70 4.05 -9.12
CA PHE A 104 -9.45 4.91 -10.03
C PHE A 104 -9.57 4.29 -11.42
N VAL A 105 -8.48 3.74 -11.97
CA VAL A 105 -8.49 3.05 -13.28
C VAL A 105 -9.45 1.85 -13.25
N LEU A 106 -9.41 1.02 -12.21
CA LEU A 106 -10.35 -0.10 -12.07
C LEU A 106 -11.83 0.33 -12.01
N ALA A 107 -12.10 1.53 -11.47
CA ALA A 107 -13.46 2.04 -11.37
C ALA A 107 -13.99 2.64 -12.69
N VAL A 108 -13.11 3.21 -13.52
CA VAL A 108 -13.50 3.97 -14.72
C VAL A 108 -13.38 3.16 -16.00
N ASP A 109 -12.42 2.26 -16.08
CA ASP A 109 -12.16 1.46 -17.28
C ASP A 109 -12.42 -0.04 -17.01
N PRO A 110 -13.63 -0.55 -17.35
CA PRO A 110 -13.99 -1.96 -17.18
C PRO A 110 -13.45 -2.87 -18.28
N SER A 111 -12.37 -2.50 -18.95
CA SER A 111 -11.70 -3.33 -19.97
C SER A 111 -10.62 -4.23 -19.35
N LYS A 112 -10.16 -5.24 -20.12
CA LYS A 112 -9.00 -6.06 -19.74
C LYS A 112 -7.72 -5.21 -19.59
N LEU A 113 -7.60 -4.17 -20.41
CA LEU A 113 -6.48 -3.23 -20.33
C LEU A 113 -6.56 -2.41 -19.04
N GLY A 114 -7.75 -1.87 -18.70
CA GLY A 114 -7.99 -1.17 -17.44
C GLY A 114 -7.71 -2.06 -16.23
N LEU A 115 -8.13 -3.33 -16.27
CA LEU A 115 -7.80 -4.32 -15.26
C LEU A 115 -6.27 -4.50 -15.10
N ALA A 116 -5.55 -4.71 -16.19
CA ALA A 116 -4.11 -4.94 -16.16
C ALA A 116 -3.35 -3.71 -15.63
N ILE A 117 -3.69 -2.50 -16.10
CA ILE A 117 -3.08 -1.25 -15.65
C ILE A 117 -3.44 -0.99 -14.18
N GLY A 118 -4.72 -1.09 -13.82
CA GLY A 118 -5.19 -0.84 -12.46
C GLY A 118 -4.53 -1.77 -11.44
N LEU A 119 -4.52 -3.08 -11.69
CA LEU A 119 -3.86 -4.04 -10.80
C LEU A 119 -2.35 -3.84 -10.72
N SER A 120 -1.69 -3.46 -11.83
CA SER A 120 -0.26 -3.15 -11.83
C SER A 120 0.06 -1.95 -10.95
N LEU A 121 -0.71 -0.86 -11.08
CA LEU A 121 -0.55 0.35 -10.25
C LEU A 121 -0.81 0.05 -8.76
N ILE A 122 -1.83 -0.75 -8.45
CA ILE A 122 -2.14 -1.16 -7.07
C ILE A 122 -0.99 -2.02 -6.51
N ALA A 123 -0.46 -2.97 -7.29
CA ALA A 123 0.64 -3.82 -6.85
C ALA A 123 1.92 -3.01 -6.56
N ILE A 124 2.26 -2.06 -7.43
CA ILE A 124 3.40 -1.15 -7.25
C ILE A 124 3.17 -0.27 -6.01
N GLY A 125 2.01 0.35 -5.90
CA GLY A 125 1.66 1.25 -4.80
C GLY A 125 1.65 0.53 -3.45
N SER A 126 0.76 -0.44 -3.28
CA SER A 126 0.59 -1.19 -2.03
C SER A 126 1.85 -1.96 -1.64
N GLY A 127 2.47 -2.67 -2.59
CA GLY A 127 3.70 -3.41 -2.33
C GLY A 127 4.84 -2.50 -1.89
N GLY A 128 5.06 -1.40 -2.61
CA GLY A 128 6.16 -0.48 -2.33
C GLY A 128 5.98 0.36 -1.06
N ILE A 129 4.75 0.65 -0.64
CA ILE A 129 4.45 1.38 0.61
C ILE A 129 4.82 0.54 1.85
N LYS A 130 4.54 -0.73 1.84
CA LYS A 130 4.59 -1.62 3.00
C LYS A 130 5.89 -1.57 3.81
N PRO A 131 7.09 -1.73 3.22
CA PRO A 131 8.34 -1.63 3.97
C PRO A 131 8.62 -0.21 4.46
N CYS A 132 8.23 0.81 3.67
CA CYS A 132 8.48 2.20 3.99
C CYS A 132 7.68 2.66 5.21
N VAL A 133 6.39 2.29 5.31
CA VAL A 133 5.53 2.68 6.44
C VAL A 133 6.00 2.04 7.73
N SER A 134 6.29 0.75 7.74
CA SER A 134 6.80 0.04 8.92
C SER A 134 8.10 0.67 9.43
N ALA A 135 9.06 0.93 8.55
CA ALA A 135 10.31 1.59 8.90
C ALA A 135 10.08 3.05 9.35
N HIS A 136 9.14 3.77 8.73
CA HIS A 136 8.80 5.15 9.10
C HIS A 136 8.18 5.27 10.49
N VAL A 137 7.43 4.26 10.94
CA VAL A 137 6.97 4.17 12.35
C VAL A 137 8.18 4.17 13.28
N GLY A 138 9.17 3.33 13.04
CA GLY A 138 10.39 3.27 13.86
C GLY A 138 11.16 4.60 13.91
N ASP A 139 11.25 5.29 12.78
CA ASP A 139 11.96 6.58 12.66
C ASP A 139 11.33 7.73 13.48
N GLN A 140 10.08 7.59 13.92
CA GLN A 140 9.43 8.57 14.78
C GLN A 140 9.94 8.55 16.21
N PHE A 141 10.64 7.49 16.61
CA PHE A 141 11.05 7.28 18.00
C PHE A 141 12.49 7.69 18.25
N SER A 142 12.71 8.33 19.39
CA SER A 142 14.00 8.66 19.95
C SER A 142 14.40 7.69 21.07
N LYS A 143 15.61 7.77 21.58
CA LYS A 143 16.03 6.97 22.75
C LYS A 143 15.16 7.23 23.99
N LYS A 144 14.55 8.42 24.10
CA LYS A 144 13.76 8.82 25.28
C LYS A 144 12.36 8.21 25.34
N ASN A 145 11.79 7.81 24.19
CA ASN A 145 10.45 7.22 24.08
C ASN A 145 10.45 5.84 23.41
N SER A 146 11.61 5.23 23.26
CA SER A 146 11.74 3.88 22.68
C SER A 146 10.96 2.79 23.43
N PHE A 147 10.65 3.00 24.72
CA PHE A 147 9.82 2.10 25.52
C PHE A 147 8.36 1.99 25.00
N LEU A 148 7.89 2.99 24.23
CA LEU A 148 6.55 2.96 23.60
C LEU A 148 6.54 2.21 22.29
N LEU A 149 7.70 1.87 21.73
CA LEU A 149 7.84 1.29 20.38
C LEU A 149 7.07 -0.02 20.24
N SER A 150 7.22 -0.92 21.20
CA SER A 150 6.54 -2.23 21.22
C SER A 150 5.01 -2.06 21.21
N LYS A 151 4.48 -1.13 22.01
CA LYS A 151 3.05 -0.84 22.05
C LYS A 151 2.53 -0.29 20.73
N VAL A 152 3.28 0.60 20.08
CA VAL A 152 2.91 1.22 18.81
C VAL A 152 2.96 0.20 17.68
N TYR A 153 3.95 -0.67 17.65
CA TYR A 153 3.95 -1.78 16.68
C TYR A 153 2.79 -2.75 16.91
N GLY A 154 2.37 -2.96 18.16
CA GLY A 154 1.15 -3.70 18.46
C GLY A 154 -0.08 -3.08 17.79
N TRP A 155 -0.28 -1.77 17.92
CA TRP A 155 -1.36 -1.04 17.23
C TRP A 155 -1.23 -1.10 15.71
N PHE A 156 -0.01 -0.94 15.20
CA PHE A 156 0.26 -1.03 13.76
C PHE A 156 -0.10 -2.39 13.20
N TYR A 157 0.26 -3.48 13.87
CA TYR A 157 -0.10 -4.84 13.43
C TYR A 157 -1.59 -5.16 13.55
N ILE A 158 -2.32 -4.54 14.47
CA ILE A 158 -3.78 -4.66 14.55
C ILE A 158 -4.45 -3.93 13.38
N SER A 159 -3.83 -2.89 12.83
CA SER A 159 -4.37 -2.12 11.70
C SER A 159 -4.18 -2.80 10.33
N ILE A 160 -3.38 -3.86 10.26
CA ILE A 160 -3.09 -4.64 9.06
C ILE A 160 -4.04 -5.84 8.93
#